data_d0d7a09573d8f1be2516ed576bd1ad21
#
_entry.id   d0d7a09573d8f1be2516ed576bd1ad21
#
_cell.length_a   1.000
_cell.length_b   1.000
_cell.length_c   1.000
_cell.angle_alpha   90.00
_cell.angle_beta   90.00
_cell.angle_gamma   90.00
#
_symmetry.space_group_name_H-M   'P 1'
#
loop_
_entity.id
_entity.type
_entity.pdbx_description
1 polymer ?
#
loop_
_entity_poly.entity_id
_entity_poly.type
_entity_poly.pdbx_seq_one_letter_code
_entity_poly.pdbx_strand_id
1 'polypeptide(L)'
;MGLLFIIPGFDDTLRVNGVARLTTDPNILKRMTVNEREPNLAIIVSVSEVFMHCSKAFRRSSLWDLEQFQDRKEMPSLANIILDQTTGAPEDKEKMRKIDDDLEEEYKKTLY
;
A
#
# COMPACT_ATOMS: atom_id res chain seq x y z
N MET A 1 -1.79 12.63 -11.63
CA MET A 1 -1.66 11.38 -10.84
C MET A 1 -0.62 10.49 -11.49
N GLY A 2 0.21 9.82 -10.67
CA GLY A 2 1.16 8.81 -11.17
C GLY A 2 0.89 7.48 -10.48
N LEU A 3 0.80 6.41 -11.28
CA LEU A 3 0.66 5.03 -10.82
C LEU A 3 1.95 4.28 -11.10
N LEU A 4 2.46 3.55 -10.12
CA LEU A 4 3.59 2.66 -10.28
C LEU A 4 3.12 1.22 -10.04
N PHE A 5 3.25 0.39 -11.07
CA PHE A 5 2.89 -1.02 -11.00
C PHE A 5 4.14 -1.83 -10.69
N ILE A 6 4.07 -2.60 -9.60
CA ILE A 6 5.13 -3.47 -9.12
C ILE A 6 4.59 -4.88 -9.08
N ILE A 7 5.32 -5.82 -9.67
CA ILE A 7 5.00 -7.25 -9.63
C ILE A 7 6.05 -7.92 -8.75
N PRO A 8 5.67 -8.60 -7.67
CA PRO A 8 6.63 -9.29 -6.79
C PRO A 8 7.54 -10.23 -7.58
N GLY A 9 8.85 -10.13 -7.35
CA GLY A 9 9.87 -10.90 -8.04
C GLY A 9 10.32 -10.36 -9.41
N PHE A 10 9.67 -9.29 -9.92
CA PHE A 10 10.10 -8.62 -11.14
C PHE A 10 10.83 -7.32 -10.81
N ASP A 11 11.96 -7.08 -11.44
CA ASP A 11 12.74 -5.85 -11.23
C ASP A 11 12.22 -4.66 -12.06
N ASP A 12 11.55 -4.95 -13.18
CA ASP A 12 10.98 -3.93 -14.04
C ASP A 12 9.64 -3.44 -13.48
N THR A 13 9.40 -2.14 -13.57
CA THR A 13 8.14 -1.54 -13.12
C THR A 13 7.52 -0.71 -14.21
N LEU A 14 6.17 -0.67 -14.25
CA LEU A 14 5.42 0.15 -15.18
C LEU A 14 4.97 1.43 -14.50
N ARG A 15 5.27 2.57 -15.12
CA ARG A 15 4.75 3.88 -14.72
C ARG A 15 3.66 4.34 -15.66
N VAL A 16 2.54 4.77 -15.08
CA VAL A 16 1.44 5.42 -15.80
C VAL A 16 1.20 6.79 -15.19
N ASN A 17 1.31 7.84 -15.99
CA ASN A 17 1.00 9.21 -15.59
C ASN A 17 -0.26 9.70 -16.31
N GLY A 18 -1.05 10.53 -15.64
CA GLY A 18 -2.26 11.07 -16.22
C GLY A 18 -3.02 12.03 -15.32
N VAL A 19 -4.14 12.52 -15.82
CA VAL A 19 -5.06 13.37 -15.07
C VAL A 19 -6.12 12.48 -14.42
N ALA A 20 -6.22 12.57 -13.09
CA ALA A 20 -7.19 11.80 -12.31
C ALA A 20 -8.47 12.62 -12.08
N ARG A 21 -9.62 11.94 -12.10
CA ARG A 21 -10.90 12.46 -11.63
C ARG A 21 -11.60 11.41 -10.78
N LEU A 22 -12.33 11.87 -9.79
CA LEU A 22 -13.19 11.01 -8.96
C LEU A 22 -14.54 10.82 -9.64
N THR A 23 -15.16 9.65 -9.45
CA THR A 23 -16.51 9.37 -9.95
C THR A 23 -17.28 8.47 -9.00
N THR A 24 -18.58 8.69 -8.94
CA THR A 24 -19.59 7.85 -8.28
C THR A 24 -20.57 7.25 -9.29
N ASP A 25 -20.22 7.21 -10.58
CA ASP A 25 -21.06 6.61 -11.63
C ASP A 25 -21.32 5.14 -11.32
N PRO A 26 -22.57 4.70 -11.11
CA PRO A 26 -22.89 3.33 -10.73
C PRO A 26 -22.43 2.28 -11.76
N ASN A 27 -22.43 2.64 -13.05
CA ASN A 27 -21.99 1.72 -14.10
C ASN A 27 -20.47 1.45 -14.02
N ILE A 28 -19.71 2.42 -13.56
CA ILE A 28 -18.26 2.28 -13.34
C ILE A 28 -18.02 1.53 -12.05
N LEU A 29 -18.67 1.90 -10.94
CA LEU A 29 -18.52 1.27 -9.64
C LEU A 29 -18.84 -0.22 -9.69
N LYS A 30 -19.95 -0.58 -10.33
CA LYS A 30 -20.37 -1.99 -10.52
C LYS A 30 -19.31 -2.85 -11.21
N ARG A 31 -18.54 -2.28 -12.17
CA ARG A 31 -17.45 -3.00 -12.87
C ARG A 31 -16.22 -3.20 -11.99
N MET A 32 -16.14 -2.49 -10.86
CA MET A 32 -15.04 -2.54 -9.90
C MET A 32 -15.38 -3.35 -8.65
N THR A 33 -16.51 -4.06 -8.65
CA THR A 33 -16.91 -4.94 -7.56
C THR A 33 -15.88 -6.05 -7.33
N VAL A 34 -15.44 -6.21 -6.08
CA VAL A 34 -14.53 -7.26 -5.65
C VAL A 34 -15.14 -7.97 -4.45
N ASN A 35 -15.19 -9.31 -4.48
CA ASN A 35 -15.79 -10.12 -3.42
C ASN A 35 -17.20 -9.64 -3.02
N GLU A 36 -18.04 -9.37 -4.02
CA GLU A 36 -19.43 -8.88 -3.86
C GLU A 36 -19.55 -7.50 -3.20
N ARG A 37 -18.44 -6.80 -2.98
CA ARG A 37 -18.42 -5.43 -2.44
C ARG A 37 -18.18 -4.44 -3.56
N GLU A 38 -19.16 -3.57 -3.79
CA GLU A 38 -19.04 -2.45 -4.72
C GLU A 38 -18.37 -1.27 -4.01
N PRO A 39 -17.37 -0.61 -4.63
CA PRO A 39 -16.74 0.56 -4.03
C PRO A 39 -17.68 1.77 -4.04
N ASN A 40 -17.56 2.65 -3.05
CA ASN A 40 -18.33 3.89 -2.98
C ASN A 40 -17.80 4.99 -3.92
N LEU A 41 -16.58 4.85 -4.40
CA LEU A 41 -15.88 5.84 -5.19
C LEU A 41 -14.87 5.17 -6.12
N ALA A 42 -14.72 5.69 -7.33
CA ALA A 42 -13.67 5.28 -8.25
C ALA A 42 -12.81 6.45 -8.70
N ILE A 43 -11.56 6.15 -9.06
CA ILE A 43 -10.62 7.09 -9.68
C ILE A 43 -10.48 6.71 -11.14
N ILE A 44 -10.82 7.63 -12.05
CA ILE A 44 -10.57 7.48 -13.48
C ILE A 44 -9.31 8.26 -13.81
N VAL A 45 -8.36 7.61 -14.47
CA VAL A 45 -7.13 8.25 -14.94
C VAL A 45 -7.17 8.35 -16.45
N SER A 46 -7.19 9.59 -16.95
CA SER A 46 -6.94 9.87 -18.38
C SER A 46 -5.44 9.82 -18.61
N VAL A 47 -4.97 8.74 -19.21
CA VAL A 47 -3.54 8.45 -19.36
C VAL A 47 -2.89 9.41 -20.35
N SER A 48 -1.78 10.03 -19.95
CA SER A 48 -0.93 10.88 -20.80
C SER A 48 0.39 10.22 -21.19
N GLU A 49 0.95 9.41 -20.29
CA GLU A 49 2.23 8.73 -20.52
C GLU A 49 2.22 7.33 -19.91
N VAL A 50 2.88 6.40 -20.59
CA VAL A 50 3.15 5.05 -20.09
C VAL A 50 4.59 4.69 -20.45
N PHE A 51 5.37 4.26 -19.47
CA PHE A 51 6.74 3.82 -19.72
C PHE A 51 7.24 2.83 -18.65
N MET A 52 8.25 2.05 -19.05
CA MET A 52 8.91 1.11 -18.17
C MET A 52 10.07 1.79 -17.42
N HIS A 53 10.16 1.55 -16.13
CA HIS A 53 11.33 1.92 -15.35
C HIS A 53 12.41 0.84 -15.45
N CYS A 54 13.65 1.30 -15.46
CA CYS A 54 14.83 0.46 -15.43
C CYS A 54 14.89 -0.36 -14.14
N SER A 55 15.22 -1.65 -14.27
CA SER A 55 15.40 -2.62 -13.18
C SER A 55 16.56 -2.30 -12.21
N LYS A 56 17.45 -1.38 -12.56
CA LYS A 56 18.71 -1.13 -11.80
C LYS A 56 18.49 -0.75 -10.33
N ALA A 57 17.40 -0.05 -10.01
CA ALA A 57 17.11 0.35 -8.62
C ALA A 57 16.82 -0.88 -7.76
N PHE A 58 15.95 -1.77 -8.22
CA PHE A 58 15.57 -2.98 -7.50
C PHE A 58 16.73 -3.98 -7.40
N ARG A 59 17.55 -4.09 -8.45
CA ARG A 59 18.77 -4.92 -8.43
C ARG A 59 19.80 -4.40 -7.45
N ARG A 60 20.07 -3.10 -7.41
CA ARG A 60 21.01 -2.52 -6.45
C ARG A 60 20.56 -2.63 -5.00
N SER A 61 19.27 -2.57 -4.75
CA SER A 61 18.71 -2.72 -3.40
C SER A 61 18.48 -4.18 -3.01
N SER A 62 18.69 -5.13 -3.94
CA SER A 62 18.37 -6.56 -3.73
C SER A 62 16.92 -6.73 -3.23
N LEU A 63 15.97 -5.95 -3.77
CA LEU A 63 14.62 -5.79 -3.22
C LEU A 63 13.87 -7.12 -3.04
N TRP A 64 14.13 -8.10 -3.90
CA TRP A 64 13.47 -9.41 -3.88
C TRP A 64 14.30 -10.53 -3.28
N ASP A 65 15.50 -10.21 -2.79
CA ASP A 65 16.37 -11.18 -2.14
C ASP A 65 15.96 -11.37 -0.68
N LEU A 66 15.40 -12.52 -0.36
CA LEU A 66 14.91 -12.83 0.99
C LEU A 66 16.03 -12.81 2.05
N GLU A 67 17.28 -13.05 1.66
CA GLU A 67 18.43 -13.02 2.57
C GLU A 67 18.79 -11.58 2.97
N GLN A 68 18.35 -10.60 2.20
CA GLN A 68 18.57 -9.17 2.45
C GLN A 68 17.38 -8.49 3.15
N PHE A 69 16.31 -9.23 3.43
CA PHE A 69 15.15 -8.63 4.11
C PHE A 69 15.51 -8.23 5.54
N GLN A 70 15.15 -7.01 5.88
CA GLN A 70 15.29 -6.53 7.25
C GLN A 70 14.28 -7.23 8.16
N ASP A 71 14.70 -7.55 9.40
CA ASP A 71 13.74 -8.04 10.39
C ASP A 71 12.74 -6.92 10.72
N ARG A 72 11.48 -7.18 10.47
CA ARG A 72 10.40 -6.21 10.78
C ARG A 72 10.39 -5.78 12.24
N LYS A 73 10.91 -6.63 13.14
CA LYS A 73 10.97 -6.34 14.58
C LYS A 73 12.04 -5.32 14.97
N GLU A 74 13.00 -5.05 14.09
CA GLU A 74 14.02 -4.01 14.31
C GLU A 74 13.47 -2.60 14.06
N MET A 75 12.30 -2.50 13.43
CA MET A 75 11.66 -1.23 13.14
C MET A 75 10.41 -1.05 14.01
N PRO A 76 10.12 0.18 14.47
CA PRO A 76 8.87 0.44 15.17
C PRO A 76 7.66 0.08 14.28
N SER A 77 6.56 -0.32 14.90
CA SER A 77 5.32 -0.61 14.18
C SER A 77 4.73 0.65 13.56
N LEU A 78 3.85 0.49 12.56
CA LEU A 78 3.14 1.63 11.96
C LEU A 78 2.32 2.38 13.02
N ALA A 79 1.62 1.67 13.90
CA ALA A 79 0.85 2.27 14.97
C ALA A 79 1.74 3.05 15.94
N ASN A 80 2.91 2.51 16.29
CA ASN A 80 3.88 3.21 17.13
C ASN A 80 4.33 4.53 16.48
N ILE A 81 4.71 4.51 15.19
CA ILE A 81 5.14 5.70 14.45
C ILE A 81 4.04 6.76 14.41
N ILE A 82 2.80 6.35 14.13
CA ILE A 82 1.66 7.29 14.07
C ILE A 82 1.37 7.90 15.45
N LEU A 83 1.39 7.08 16.50
CA LEU A 83 1.16 7.56 17.85
C LEU A 83 2.25 8.53 18.30
N ASP A 84 3.52 8.22 18.05
CA ASP A 84 4.63 9.13 18.36
C ASP A 84 4.49 10.50 17.69
N GLN A 85 3.98 10.53 16.48
CA GLN A 85 3.79 11.76 15.71
C GLN A 85 2.50 12.53 16.07
N THR A 86 1.61 11.96 16.86
CA THR A 86 0.30 12.54 17.16
C THR A 86 0.06 12.73 18.66
N THR A 87 -0.24 11.66 19.37
CA THR A 87 -0.68 11.68 20.78
C THR A 87 0.38 11.19 21.76
N GLY A 88 1.50 10.68 21.27
CA GLY A 88 2.51 9.94 22.02
C GLY A 88 2.22 8.44 22.07
N ALA A 89 3.23 7.62 21.76
CA ALA A 89 3.13 6.17 21.89
C ALA A 89 3.23 5.76 23.38
N PRO A 90 2.53 4.68 23.81
CA PRO A 90 2.70 4.16 25.14
C PRO A 90 4.13 3.68 25.40
N GLU A 91 4.73 4.07 26.52
CA GLU A 91 6.03 3.54 26.97
C GLU A 91 5.95 2.04 27.34
N ASP A 92 4.75 1.59 27.72
CA ASP A 92 4.47 0.20 28.06
C ASP A 92 4.41 -0.67 26.80
N LYS A 93 5.37 -1.58 26.69
CA LYS A 93 5.51 -2.49 25.54
C LYS A 93 4.31 -3.44 25.36
N GLU A 94 3.65 -3.84 26.46
CA GLU A 94 2.47 -4.71 26.37
C GLU A 94 1.26 -3.97 25.80
N LYS A 95 1.07 -2.71 26.22
CA LYS A 95 0.04 -1.85 25.62
C LYS A 95 0.29 -1.62 24.16
N MET A 96 1.55 -1.34 23.75
CA MET A 96 1.88 -1.13 22.36
C MET A 96 1.63 -2.39 21.52
N ARG A 97 2.03 -3.56 22.03
CA ARG A 97 1.77 -4.83 21.35
C ARG A 97 0.27 -5.08 21.16
N LYS A 98 -0.54 -4.77 22.17
CA LYS A 98 -2.00 -4.92 22.05
C LYS A 98 -2.58 -4.03 20.95
N ILE A 99 -2.09 -2.80 20.82
CA ILE A 99 -2.51 -1.88 19.74
C ILE A 99 -2.13 -2.46 18.38
N ASP A 100 -0.93 -3.02 18.24
CA ASP A 100 -0.48 -3.66 17.00
C ASP A 100 -1.33 -4.90 16.67
N ASP A 101 -1.62 -5.74 17.63
CA ASP A 101 -2.45 -6.93 17.46
C ASP A 101 -3.89 -6.55 17.06
N ASP A 102 -4.47 -5.54 17.70
CA ASP A 102 -5.81 -5.02 17.39
C ASP A 102 -5.85 -4.45 15.95
N LEU A 103 -4.81 -3.75 15.51
CA LEU A 103 -4.68 -3.25 14.15
C LEU A 103 -4.57 -4.37 13.10
N GLU A 104 -3.80 -5.41 13.39
CA GLU A 104 -3.69 -6.59 12.52
C GLU A 104 -5.02 -7.34 12.39
N GLU A 105 -5.78 -7.46 13.47
CA GLU A 105 -7.11 -8.06 13.44
C GLU A 105 -8.10 -7.21 12.63
N GLU A 106 -8.00 -5.89 12.72
CA GLU A 106 -8.83 -4.98 11.92
C GLU A 106 -8.48 -5.08 10.43
N TYR A 107 -7.21 -5.16 10.07
CA TYR A 107 -6.78 -5.38 8.69
C TYR A 107 -7.34 -6.67 8.10
N LYS A 108 -7.31 -7.78 8.83
CA LYS A 108 -7.90 -9.06 8.37
C LYS A 108 -9.40 -8.94 8.06
N LYS A 109 -10.14 -8.10 8.81
CA LYS A 109 -11.58 -7.90 8.62
C LYS A 109 -11.93 -6.94 7.50
N THR A 110 -11.03 -5.98 7.21
CA THR A 110 -11.30 -4.85 6.32
C THR A 110 -10.52 -4.87 5.02
N LEU A 111 -9.74 -5.92 4.76
CA LEU A 111 -8.94 -6.05 3.54
C LEU A 111 -9.79 -5.99 2.26
N TYR A 112 -11.00 -6.53 2.27
CA TYR A 112 -11.98 -6.46 1.16
C TYR A 112 -13.41 -6.60 1.68
#